data_ce65f8b1950d221b0615ca8ecb3e2da1
#
_entry.id   ce65f8b1950d221b0615ca8ecb3e2da1
#
_cell.length_a   1.000
_cell.length_b   1.000
_cell.length_c   1.000
_cell.angle_alpha   90.00
_cell.angle_beta   90.00
_cell.angle_gamma   90.00
#
_symmetry.space_group_name_H-M   'P 1'
#
loop_
_entity.id
_entity.type
_entity.pdbx_description
1 polymer ?
#
loop_
_entity_poly.entity_id
_entity_poly.type
_entity_poly.pdbx_seq_one_letter_code
_entity_poly.pdbx_strand_id
1 'polypeptide(L)'
;MTMQKHDYPNIGETLYSAELPNGLQLRVVPKKGFATFYAAFAANYGGADRRFELDGETIDTPAGVAHFLEHKMFDLPDGDSAMNLLSANGAEPNAFTSSDMTCYYFQCTKSFGENLRLLLHFVSTPYFTPETVQKEQGIIAQEILMGEDNPGMAIYYQLLCQLYARHPIRDRVAGTVESISGITDKTLYLSLIHISEPTRRSYIS
;
A
#
# COMPACT_ATOMS: atom_id res chain seq x y z
N MET A 1 6.46 23.62 12.95
CA MET A 1 5.27 22.96 12.34
C MET A 1 4.08 23.26 13.23
N THR A 2 3.02 23.86 12.68
CA THR A 2 1.80 24.17 13.42
C THR A 2 0.75 23.11 13.10
N MET A 3 0.22 22.43 14.10
CA MET A 3 -0.88 21.49 13.93
C MET A 3 -2.21 22.25 13.90
N GLN A 4 -3.04 21.94 12.91
CA GLN A 4 -4.42 22.41 12.83
C GLN A 4 -5.32 21.46 13.62
N LYS A 5 -6.24 22.01 14.39
CA LYS A 5 -7.21 21.26 15.18
C LYS A 5 -8.58 21.33 14.53
N HIS A 6 -9.22 20.18 14.37
CA HIS A 6 -10.58 20.06 13.84
C HIS A 6 -11.43 19.27 14.84
N ASP A 7 -12.43 19.92 15.41
CA ASP A 7 -13.34 19.28 16.34
C ASP A 7 -14.58 18.73 15.60
N TYR A 8 -14.96 17.51 15.91
CA TYR A 8 -16.15 16.82 15.40
C TYR A 8 -17.12 16.53 16.53
N PRO A 9 -17.88 17.52 17.02
CA PRO A 9 -18.70 17.39 18.22
C PRO A 9 -19.78 16.32 18.10
N ASN A 10 -20.30 16.08 16.91
CA ASN A 10 -21.34 15.06 16.67
C ASN A 10 -20.91 13.63 16.97
N ILE A 11 -19.62 13.37 16.94
CA ILE A 11 -19.02 12.04 17.23
C ILE A 11 -18.04 12.10 18.41
N GLY A 12 -17.88 13.27 19.05
CA GLY A 12 -17.00 13.47 20.20
C GLY A 12 -15.51 13.35 19.90
N GLU A 13 -15.09 13.60 18.64
CA GLU A 13 -13.72 13.39 18.20
C GLU A 13 -13.00 14.71 17.88
N THR A 14 -11.68 14.67 18.01
CA THR A 14 -10.78 15.75 17.58
C THR A 14 -9.70 15.19 16.67
N LEU A 15 -9.57 15.74 15.47
CA LEU A 15 -8.49 15.47 14.54
C LEU A 15 -7.45 16.58 14.60
N TYR A 16 -6.19 16.21 14.75
CA TYR A 16 -5.06 17.11 14.51
C TYR A 16 -4.42 16.76 13.16
N SER A 17 -4.20 17.78 12.33
CA SER A 17 -3.57 17.62 11.02
C SER A 17 -2.37 18.56 10.85
N ALA A 18 -1.38 18.12 10.11
CA ALA A 18 -0.25 18.95 9.71
C ALA A 18 0.33 18.42 8.38
N GLU A 19 0.98 19.31 7.65
CA GLU A 19 1.80 18.95 6.52
C GLU A 19 3.28 19.09 6.91
N LEU A 20 4.06 18.04 6.65
CA LEU A 20 5.50 18.04 6.88
C LEU A 20 6.22 18.74 5.72
N PRO A 21 7.47 19.23 5.92
CA PRO A 21 8.21 19.93 4.87
C PRO A 21 8.45 19.12 3.58
N ASN A 22 8.38 17.79 3.67
CA ASN A 22 8.47 16.88 2.53
C ASN A 22 7.13 16.56 1.87
N GLY A 23 6.04 17.25 2.26
CA GLY A 23 4.69 17.05 1.72
C GLY A 23 3.88 15.93 2.37
N LEU A 24 4.46 15.18 3.33
CA LEU A 24 3.72 14.14 4.04
C LEU A 24 2.60 14.74 4.90
N GLN A 25 1.38 14.25 4.71
CA GLN A 25 0.21 14.65 5.48
C GLN A 25 0.14 13.83 6.77
N LEU A 26 0.24 14.50 7.91
CA LEU A 26 0.09 13.89 9.23
C LEU A 26 -1.34 14.09 9.75
N ARG A 27 -1.96 13.03 10.24
CA ARG A 27 -3.27 13.07 10.90
C ARG A 27 -3.20 12.29 12.20
N VAL A 28 -3.68 12.91 13.29
CA VAL A 28 -3.66 12.30 14.63
C VAL A 28 -5.03 12.47 15.28
N VAL A 29 -5.61 11.37 15.74
CA VAL A 29 -6.85 11.33 16.51
C VAL A 29 -6.54 10.75 17.90
N PRO A 30 -6.44 11.56 18.96
CA PRO A 30 -6.19 11.08 20.31
C PRO A 30 -7.40 10.32 20.85
N LYS A 31 -7.21 9.06 21.23
CA LYS A 31 -8.26 8.21 21.83
C LYS A 31 -8.00 8.02 23.32
N LYS A 32 -8.51 8.93 24.16
CA LYS A 32 -8.37 8.82 25.61
C LYS A 32 -9.13 7.61 26.15
N GLY A 33 -8.48 6.83 27.03
CA GLY A 33 -9.08 5.63 27.64
C GLY A 33 -8.97 4.35 26.80
N PHE A 34 -8.42 4.41 25.59
CA PHE A 34 -8.09 3.21 24.80
C PHE A 34 -6.69 2.70 25.17
N ALA A 35 -6.58 1.38 25.33
CA ALA A 35 -5.29 0.73 25.58
C ALA A 35 -4.54 0.41 24.28
N THR A 36 -5.25 0.40 23.15
CA THR A 36 -4.69 0.08 21.82
C THR A 36 -4.30 1.34 21.08
N PHE A 37 -3.11 1.31 20.52
CA PHE A 37 -2.61 2.33 19.59
C PHE A 37 -2.69 1.77 18.17
N TYR A 38 -2.92 2.65 17.20
CA TYR A 38 -2.97 2.35 15.79
C TYR A 38 -2.12 3.35 15.03
N ALA A 39 -1.33 2.88 14.06
CA ALA A 39 -0.64 3.74 13.12
C ALA A 39 -0.75 3.16 11.71
N ALA A 40 -0.92 4.05 10.73
CA ALA A 40 -0.98 3.69 9.33
C ALA A 40 -0.15 4.66 8.49
N PHE A 41 0.51 4.13 7.46
CA PHE A 41 1.11 4.88 6.37
C PHE A 41 0.35 4.51 5.08
N ALA A 42 -0.25 5.51 4.45
CA ALA A 42 -1.03 5.32 3.23
C ALA A 42 -0.43 6.12 2.07
N ALA A 43 -0.33 5.50 0.91
CA ALA A 43 0.05 6.12 -0.35
C ALA A 43 -1.15 6.13 -1.30
N ASN A 44 -1.37 7.24 -2.00
CA ASN A 44 -2.36 7.35 -3.08
C ASN A 44 -1.81 6.64 -4.33
N TYR A 45 -1.70 5.34 -4.25
CA TYR A 45 -1.26 4.44 -5.30
C TYR A 45 -1.93 3.08 -5.10
N GLY A 46 -2.75 2.67 -6.05
CA GLY A 46 -3.52 1.44 -5.98
C GLY A 46 -3.57 0.68 -7.30
N GLY A 47 -4.39 -0.36 -7.35
CA GLY A 47 -4.48 -1.26 -8.51
C GLY A 47 -4.96 -0.61 -9.81
N ALA A 48 -5.63 0.55 -9.73
CA ALA A 48 -6.08 1.31 -10.91
C ALA A 48 -5.04 2.31 -11.44
N ASP A 49 -3.97 2.61 -10.69
CA ASP A 49 -2.95 3.60 -11.02
C ASP A 49 -1.84 3.00 -11.90
N ARG A 50 -2.23 2.37 -13.00
CA ARG A 50 -1.33 1.62 -13.87
C ARG A 50 -0.63 2.48 -14.91
N ARG A 51 -1.23 3.59 -15.30
CA ARG A 51 -0.71 4.48 -16.34
C ARG A 51 -0.51 5.87 -15.81
N PHE A 52 0.70 6.35 -15.90
CA PHE A 52 1.10 7.67 -15.40
C PHE A 52 2.22 8.27 -16.26
N GLU A 53 2.43 9.56 -16.10
CA GLU A 53 3.54 10.28 -16.71
C GLU A 53 4.63 10.54 -15.67
N LEU A 54 5.86 10.23 -16.03
CA LEU A 54 7.05 10.49 -15.23
C LEU A 54 8.11 11.16 -16.10
N ASP A 55 8.54 12.36 -15.71
CA ASP A 55 9.58 13.13 -16.41
C ASP A 55 9.28 13.30 -17.92
N GLY A 56 8.00 13.39 -18.30
CA GLY A 56 7.52 13.54 -19.68
C GLY A 56 7.37 12.24 -20.47
N GLU A 57 7.64 11.10 -19.86
CA GLU A 57 7.43 9.78 -20.45
C GLU A 57 6.18 9.10 -19.89
N THR A 58 5.37 8.52 -20.78
CA THR A 58 4.22 7.70 -20.35
C THR A 58 4.71 6.33 -19.92
N ILE A 59 4.43 5.98 -18.66
CA ILE A 59 4.70 4.67 -18.08
C ILE A 59 3.40 3.89 -18.01
N ASP A 60 3.44 2.63 -18.44
CA ASP A 60 2.33 1.69 -18.33
C ASP A 60 2.83 0.44 -17.58
N THR A 61 2.23 0.14 -16.44
CA THR A 61 2.64 -0.97 -15.58
C THR A 61 1.65 -2.14 -15.65
N PRO A 62 2.11 -3.39 -15.45
CA PRO A 62 1.22 -4.55 -15.41
C PRO A 62 0.13 -4.44 -14.34
N ALA A 63 -1.04 -5.05 -14.57
CA ALA A 63 -2.04 -5.21 -13.53
C ALA A 63 -1.45 -6.05 -12.37
N GLY A 64 -1.74 -5.64 -11.13
CA GLY A 64 -1.21 -6.30 -9.93
C GLY A 64 0.05 -5.67 -9.35
N VAL A 65 0.70 -4.70 -10.03
CA VAL A 65 1.98 -4.15 -9.56
C VAL A 65 1.87 -3.47 -8.20
N ALA A 66 0.77 -2.75 -7.92
CA ALA A 66 0.58 -2.08 -6.62
C ALA A 66 0.45 -3.10 -5.47
N HIS A 67 -0.31 -4.18 -5.68
CA HIS A 67 -0.46 -5.27 -4.72
C HIS A 67 0.86 -6.04 -4.55
N PHE A 68 1.57 -6.29 -5.64
CA PHE A 68 2.88 -6.92 -5.59
C PHE A 68 3.89 -6.07 -4.78
N LEU A 69 3.86 -4.75 -4.99
CA LEU A 69 4.69 -3.80 -4.23
C LEU A 69 4.35 -3.85 -2.72
N GLU A 70 3.05 -3.96 -2.38
CA GLU A 70 2.60 -4.11 -1.00
C GLU A 70 3.29 -5.29 -0.31
N HIS A 71 3.28 -6.47 -0.93
CA HIS A 71 3.95 -7.65 -0.40
C HIS A 71 5.45 -7.43 -0.23
N LYS A 72 6.08 -6.89 -1.26
CA LYS A 72 7.55 -6.76 -1.32
C LYS A 72 8.12 -5.70 -0.39
N MET A 73 7.34 -4.70 0.01
CA MET A 73 7.82 -3.67 0.93
C MET A 73 8.15 -4.19 2.33
N PHE A 74 7.62 -5.36 2.71
CA PHE A 74 7.97 -5.98 4.00
C PHE A 74 9.34 -6.67 4.02
N ASP A 75 9.95 -6.92 2.88
CA ASP A 75 11.28 -7.53 2.81
C ASP A 75 12.37 -6.55 3.23
N LEU A 76 13.31 -7.01 4.04
CA LEU A 76 14.43 -6.23 4.53
C LEU A 76 15.76 -6.74 3.95
N PRO A 77 16.80 -5.88 3.84
CA PRO A 77 18.08 -6.26 3.25
C PRO A 77 18.83 -7.39 3.97
N ASP A 78 18.56 -7.59 5.25
CA ASP A 78 19.15 -8.65 6.08
C ASP A 78 18.46 -10.01 5.94
N GLY A 79 17.42 -10.08 5.11
CA GLY A 79 16.65 -11.29 4.84
C GLY A 79 15.52 -11.55 5.85
N ASP A 80 15.30 -10.63 6.80
CA ASP A 80 14.14 -10.66 7.70
C ASP A 80 12.94 -9.94 7.06
N SER A 81 11.81 -9.95 7.74
CA SER A 81 10.59 -9.27 7.35
C SER A 81 10.18 -8.25 8.40
N ALA A 82 9.80 -7.05 7.95
CA ALA A 82 9.25 -6.02 8.83
C ALA A 82 8.01 -6.51 9.58
N MET A 83 7.22 -7.43 9.01
CA MET A 83 6.10 -8.09 9.73
C MET A 83 6.58 -8.86 10.95
N ASN A 84 7.65 -9.65 10.81
CA ASN A 84 8.22 -10.43 11.92
C ASN A 84 8.73 -9.51 13.03
N LEU A 85 9.46 -8.45 12.66
CA LEU A 85 10.01 -7.49 13.62
C LEU A 85 8.91 -6.73 14.38
N LEU A 86 7.86 -6.28 13.69
CA LEU A 86 6.69 -5.65 14.31
C LEU A 86 5.99 -6.60 15.27
N SER A 87 5.79 -7.86 14.86
CA SER A 87 5.16 -8.89 15.70
C SER A 87 6.00 -9.21 16.93
N ALA A 88 7.33 -9.31 16.79
CA ALA A 88 8.25 -9.51 17.91
C ALA A 88 8.21 -8.35 18.93
N ASN A 89 7.94 -7.12 18.46
CA ASN A 89 7.72 -5.95 19.30
C ASN A 89 6.29 -5.86 19.90
N GLY A 90 5.47 -6.88 19.68
CA GLY A 90 4.10 -6.96 20.22
C GLY A 90 3.09 -6.11 19.46
N ALA A 91 3.33 -5.85 18.19
CA ALA A 91 2.37 -5.27 17.28
C ALA A 91 1.68 -6.36 16.44
N GLU A 92 0.52 -6.01 15.89
CA GLU A 92 -0.22 -6.77 14.88
C GLU A 92 -0.14 -5.97 13.56
N PRO A 93 0.88 -6.26 12.71
CA PRO A 93 1.05 -5.58 11.44
C PRO A 93 0.10 -6.13 10.38
N ASN A 94 -0.28 -5.27 9.45
CA ASN A 94 -1.01 -5.68 8.26
C ASN A 94 -0.84 -4.63 7.15
N ALA A 95 -1.30 -4.96 5.93
CA ALA A 95 -1.40 -4.04 4.82
C ALA A 95 -2.61 -4.37 3.96
N PHE A 96 -2.97 -3.46 3.08
CA PHE A 96 -3.94 -3.73 2.01
C PHE A 96 -3.69 -2.80 0.83
N THR A 97 -4.06 -3.29 -0.36
CA THR A 97 -4.12 -2.50 -1.58
C THR A 97 -5.56 -2.46 -2.08
N SER A 98 -6.08 -1.25 -2.31
CA SER A 98 -7.36 -1.02 -2.98
C SER A 98 -7.14 -0.56 -4.43
N SER A 99 -8.20 -0.08 -5.09
CA SER A 99 -8.06 0.48 -6.44
C SER A 99 -7.27 1.79 -6.49
N ASP A 100 -7.24 2.57 -5.41
CA ASP A 100 -6.72 3.93 -5.35
C ASP A 100 -5.66 4.17 -4.25
N MET A 101 -5.43 3.20 -3.37
CA MET A 101 -4.43 3.34 -2.31
C MET A 101 -3.77 2.02 -1.93
N THR A 102 -2.57 2.13 -1.37
CA THR A 102 -1.89 1.08 -0.61
C THR A 102 -1.63 1.58 0.79
N CYS A 103 -1.93 0.78 1.81
CA CYS A 103 -1.83 1.16 3.21
C CYS A 103 -1.11 0.08 4.01
N TYR A 104 -0.11 0.49 4.77
CA TYR A 104 0.64 -0.34 5.73
C TYR A 104 0.29 0.14 7.13
N TYR A 105 -0.07 -0.76 8.04
CA TYR A 105 -0.49 -0.36 9.37
C TYR A 105 -0.15 -1.40 10.42
N PHE A 106 -0.21 -0.99 11.66
CA PHE A 106 -0.16 -1.88 12.80
C PHE A 106 -1.07 -1.39 13.92
N GLN A 107 -1.49 -2.31 14.78
CA GLN A 107 -2.03 -2.02 16.08
C GLN A 107 -1.14 -2.62 17.18
N CYS A 108 -1.07 -1.97 18.35
CA CYS A 108 -0.28 -2.46 19.47
C CYS A 108 -0.82 -1.90 20.80
N THR A 109 -0.43 -2.54 21.92
CA THR A 109 -0.74 -2.04 23.26
C THR A 109 0.51 -1.52 23.98
N LYS A 110 1.69 -1.72 23.40
CA LYS A 110 2.99 -1.30 23.94
C LYS A 110 3.96 -0.98 22.80
N SER A 111 5.10 -0.39 23.11
CA SER A 111 6.20 -0.12 22.16
C SER A 111 5.78 0.69 20.92
N PHE A 112 4.76 1.55 21.03
CA PHE A 112 4.21 2.31 19.90
C PHE A 112 5.29 3.10 19.14
N GLY A 113 6.17 3.80 19.85
CA GLY A 113 7.20 4.63 19.21
C GLY A 113 8.24 3.82 18.44
N GLU A 114 8.58 2.62 18.89
CA GLU A 114 9.49 1.70 18.24
C GLU A 114 8.84 1.11 16.98
N ASN A 115 7.59 0.66 17.10
CA ASN A 115 6.81 0.13 16.00
C ASN A 115 6.56 1.20 14.93
N LEU A 116 6.29 2.45 15.31
CA LEU A 116 6.13 3.56 14.37
C LEU A 116 7.42 3.86 13.61
N ARG A 117 8.58 3.84 14.29
CA ARG A 117 9.88 4.01 13.59
C ARG A 117 10.13 2.87 12.62
N LEU A 118 9.80 1.64 12.99
CA LEU A 118 9.95 0.48 12.11
C LEU A 118 9.01 0.58 10.89
N LEU A 119 7.74 0.97 11.08
CA LEU A 119 6.80 1.24 9.98
C LEU A 119 7.38 2.27 9.01
N LEU A 120 7.79 3.43 9.51
CA LEU A 120 8.35 4.50 8.67
C LEU A 120 9.67 4.10 8.02
N HIS A 121 10.47 3.25 8.66
CA HIS A 121 11.73 2.75 8.11
C HIS A 121 11.47 1.84 6.91
N PHE A 122 10.67 0.79 7.05
CA PHE A 122 10.50 -0.17 5.96
C PHE A 122 9.77 0.43 4.75
N VAL A 123 8.78 1.30 4.95
CA VAL A 123 8.10 1.97 3.81
C VAL A 123 9.01 2.97 3.08
N SER A 124 10.15 3.36 3.70
CA SER A 124 11.14 4.27 3.12
C SER A 124 12.40 3.58 2.62
N THR A 125 12.55 2.27 2.86
CA THR A 125 13.79 1.53 2.56
C THR A 125 13.46 0.28 1.75
N PRO A 126 13.12 0.43 0.46
CA PRO A 126 12.75 -0.69 -0.40
C PRO A 126 13.94 -1.62 -0.65
N TYR A 127 13.65 -2.91 -0.68
CA TYR A 127 14.65 -3.92 -1.01
C TYR A 127 14.04 -4.99 -1.90
N PHE A 128 14.36 -4.94 -3.20
CA PHE A 128 13.87 -5.89 -4.19
C PHE A 128 15.03 -6.51 -4.94
N THR A 129 15.09 -7.83 -5.00
CA THR A 129 16.03 -8.59 -5.83
C THR A 129 15.27 -9.49 -6.81
N PRO A 130 15.86 -9.83 -7.97
CA PRO A 130 15.22 -10.75 -8.91
C PRO A 130 14.76 -12.04 -8.27
N GLU A 131 15.55 -12.61 -7.35
CA GLU A 131 15.26 -13.88 -6.68
C GLU A 131 14.04 -13.76 -5.75
N THR A 132 13.99 -12.68 -4.94
CA THR A 132 12.88 -12.48 -4.00
C THR A 132 11.59 -12.12 -4.74
N VAL A 133 11.68 -11.40 -5.85
CA VAL A 133 10.54 -11.11 -6.72
C VAL A 133 10.00 -12.39 -7.36
N GLN A 134 10.86 -13.25 -7.89
CA GLN A 134 10.44 -14.52 -8.48
C GLN A 134 9.75 -15.44 -7.46
N LYS A 135 10.24 -15.49 -6.22
CA LYS A 135 9.61 -16.24 -5.14
C LYS A 135 8.20 -15.71 -4.85
N GLU A 136 8.06 -14.39 -4.76
CA GLU A 136 6.79 -13.74 -4.45
C GLU A 136 5.75 -13.90 -5.56
N GLN A 137 6.17 -13.96 -6.83
CA GLN A 137 5.26 -14.29 -7.94
C GLN A 137 4.50 -15.60 -7.69
N GLY A 138 5.17 -16.62 -7.15
CA GLY A 138 4.54 -17.91 -6.82
C GLY A 138 3.51 -17.79 -5.70
N ILE A 139 3.77 -16.97 -4.69
CA ILE A 139 2.87 -16.74 -3.55
C ILE A 139 1.62 -15.98 -4.01
N ILE A 140 1.81 -14.88 -4.71
CA ILE A 140 0.70 -14.04 -5.22
C ILE A 140 -0.12 -14.82 -6.27
N ALA A 141 0.50 -15.68 -7.10
CA ALA A 141 -0.24 -16.52 -8.03
C ALA A 141 -1.22 -17.46 -7.30
N GLN A 142 -0.83 -18.05 -6.18
CA GLN A 142 -1.74 -18.87 -5.37
C GLN A 142 -2.87 -18.04 -4.76
N GLU A 143 -2.60 -16.83 -4.28
CA GLU A 143 -3.61 -15.92 -3.77
C GLU A 143 -4.62 -15.53 -4.86
N ILE A 144 -4.16 -15.21 -6.06
CA ILE A 144 -5.04 -14.91 -7.21
C ILE A 144 -5.98 -16.09 -7.50
N LEU A 145 -5.45 -17.32 -7.56
CA LEU A 145 -6.25 -18.52 -7.81
C LEU A 145 -7.29 -18.76 -6.70
N MET A 146 -6.91 -18.56 -5.43
CA MET A 146 -7.86 -18.63 -4.30
C MET A 146 -8.97 -17.57 -4.43
N GLY A 147 -8.64 -16.37 -4.90
CA GLY A 147 -9.62 -15.30 -5.15
C GLY A 147 -10.55 -15.62 -6.33
N GLU A 148 -10.10 -16.39 -7.32
CA GLU A 148 -10.92 -16.83 -8.46
C GLU A 148 -12.01 -17.82 -8.06
N ASP A 149 -11.74 -18.65 -7.06
CA ASP A 149 -12.70 -19.60 -6.51
C ASP A 149 -13.79 -18.94 -5.64
N ASN A 150 -13.69 -17.63 -5.38
CA ASN A 150 -14.68 -16.90 -4.58
C ASN A 150 -15.82 -16.35 -5.46
N PRO A 151 -17.07 -16.87 -5.35
CA PRO A 151 -18.17 -16.43 -6.19
C PRO A 151 -18.54 -14.95 -6.02
N GLY A 152 -18.39 -14.40 -4.80
CA GLY A 152 -18.65 -12.99 -4.52
C GLY A 152 -17.67 -12.07 -5.27
N MET A 153 -16.40 -12.42 -5.26
CA MET A 153 -15.37 -11.70 -6.02
C MET A 153 -15.58 -11.84 -7.53
N ALA A 154 -15.97 -13.01 -8.00
CA ALA A 154 -16.27 -13.23 -9.41
C ALA A 154 -17.44 -12.33 -9.88
N ILE A 155 -18.54 -12.26 -9.13
CA ILE A 155 -19.69 -11.39 -9.43
C ILE A 155 -19.27 -9.92 -9.40
N TYR A 156 -18.51 -9.50 -8.40
CA TYR A 156 -18.06 -8.11 -8.24
C TYR A 156 -17.23 -7.66 -9.47
N TYR A 157 -16.22 -8.40 -9.86
CA TYR A 157 -15.38 -8.03 -11.02
C TYR A 157 -16.12 -8.18 -12.35
N GLN A 158 -17.01 -9.17 -12.49
CA GLN A 158 -17.89 -9.28 -13.65
C GLN A 158 -18.78 -8.03 -13.80
N LEU A 159 -19.35 -7.54 -12.70
CA LEU A 159 -20.13 -6.31 -12.71
C LEU A 159 -19.29 -5.11 -13.13
N LEU A 160 -18.10 -4.95 -12.56
CA LEU A 160 -17.18 -3.85 -12.94
C LEU A 160 -16.81 -3.91 -14.42
N CYS A 161 -16.56 -5.10 -14.97
CA CYS A 161 -16.27 -5.28 -16.40
C CYS A 161 -17.44 -4.89 -17.30
N GLN A 162 -18.69 -5.03 -16.84
CA GLN A 162 -19.88 -4.60 -17.60
C GLN A 162 -20.13 -3.10 -17.49
N LEU A 163 -19.84 -2.50 -16.32
CA LEU A 163 -20.06 -1.07 -16.07
C LEU A 163 -18.98 -0.19 -16.71
N TYR A 164 -17.73 -0.65 -16.73
CA TYR A 164 -16.59 0.14 -17.17
C TYR A 164 -15.90 -0.49 -18.39
N ALA A 165 -16.03 0.16 -19.57
CA ALA A 165 -15.44 -0.35 -20.79
C ALA A 165 -13.89 -0.28 -20.82
N ARG A 166 -13.30 0.76 -20.21
CA ARG A 166 -11.84 1.05 -20.31
C ARG A 166 -11.19 1.42 -18.98
N HIS A 167 -11.96 1.78 -17.94
CA HIS A 167 -11.38 2.23 -16.67
C HIS A 167 -10.68 1.07 -15.95
N PRO A 168 -9.45 1.27 -15.42
CA PRO A 168 -8.66 0.23 -14.77
C PRO A 168 -9.32 -0.42 -13.54
N ILE A 169 -10.33 0.21 -12.93
CA ILE A 169 -11.09 -0.35 -11.79
C ILE A 169 -11.76 -1.69 -12.12
N ARG A 170 -11.91 -2.00 -13.40
CA ARG A 170 -12.44 -3.30 -13.88
C ARG A 170 -11.46 -4.44 -13.69
N ASP A 171 -10.17 -4.13 -13.57
CA ASP A 171 -9.12 -5.11 -13.40
C ASP A 171 -9.00 -5.50 -11.91
N ARG A 172 -8.62 -6.74 -11.64
CA ARG A 172 -8.37 -7.19 -10.28
C ARG A 172 -7.17 -6.45 -9.70
N VAL A 173 -7.27 -6.01 -8.45
CA VAL A 173 -6.18 -5.32 -7.75
C VAL A 173 -4.92 -6.19 -7.70
N ALA A 174 -5.06 -7.49 -7.44
CA ALA A 174 -3.96 -8.45 -7.47
C ALA A 174 -3.47 -8.80 -8.89
N GLY A 175 -4.15 -8.34 -9.94
CA GLY A 175 -3.86 -8.70 -11.32
C GLY A 175 -4.31 -10.12 -11.69
N THR A 176 -3.62 -10.71 -12.64
CA THR A 176 -3.76 -12.11 -13.07
C THR A 176 -2.40 -12.81 -12.98
N VAL A 177 -2.39 -14.13 -12.95
CA VAL A 177 -1.13 -14.92 -12.96
C VAL A 177 -0.25 -14.52 -14.15
N GLU A 178 -0.86 -14.26 -15.31
CA GLU A 178 -0.14 -13.80 -16.50
C GLU A 178 0.46 -12.41 -16.30
N SER A 179 -0.33 -11.43 -15.82
CA SER A 179 0.15 -10.05 -15.66
C SER A 179 1.27 -9.93 -14.63
N ILE A 180 1.20 -10.66 -13.50
CA ILE A 180 2.23 -10.61 -12.47
C ILE A 180 3.53 -11.32 -12.89
N SER A 181 3.48 -12.25 -13.83
CA SER A 181 4.70 -12.93 -14.34
C SER A 181 5.67 -11.97 -15.04
N GLY A 182 5.16 -10.83 -15.54
CA GLY A 182 5.96 -9.77 -16.14
C GLY A 182 6.52 -8.74 -15.16
N ILE A 183 6.18 -8.82 -13.86
CA ILE A 183 6.67 -7.89 -12.84
C ILE A 183 8.09 -8.26 -12.44
N THR A 184 9.00 -7.29 -12.50
CA THR A 184 10.41 -7.43 -12.14
C THR A 184 10.76 -6.48 -10.99
N ASP A 185 11.95 -6.67 -10.39
CA ASP A 185 12.52 -5.72 -9.44
C ASP A 185 12.55 -4.29 -9.99
N LYS A 186 12.90 -4.11 -11.26
CA LYS A 186 12.91 -2.82 -11.96
C LYS A 186 11.50 -2.20 -12.03
N THR A 187 10.49 -3.01 -12.33
CA THR A 187 9.09 -2.57 -12.36
C THR A 187 8.65 -2.09 -10.98
N LEU A 188 9.04 -2.80 -9.92
CA LEU A 188 8.72 -2.42 -8.54
C LEU A 188 9.43 -1.14 -8.11
N TYR A 189 10.73 -0.99 -8.40
CA TYR A 189 11.45 0.25 -8.13
C TYR A 189 10.87 1.44 -8.88
N LEU A 190 10.43 1.25 -10.13
CA LEU A 190 9.75 2.29 -10.90
C LEU A 190 8.42 2.68 -10.23
N SER A 191 7.65 1.69 -9.78
CA SER A 191 6.36 1.92 -9.11
C SER A 191 6.50 2.57 -7.73
N LEU A 192 7.65 2.37 -7.07
CA LEU A 192 7.95 2.95 -5.76
C LEU A 192 7.93 4.48 -5.74
N ILE A 193 8.16 5.16 -6.86
CA ILE A 193 8.07 6.62 -6.96
C ILE A 193 6.73 7.17 -6.49
N HIS A 194 5.67 6.37 -6.57
CA HIS A 194 4.35 6.72 -6.08
C HIS A 194 4.32 6.89 -4.55
N ILE A 195 5.21 6.22 -3.85
CA ILE A 195 5.38 6.29 -2.40
C ILE A 195 6.42 7.33 -2.02
N SER A 196 7.58 7.33 -2.69
CA SER A 196 8.73 8.16 -2.32
C SER A 196 8.70 9.57 -2.89
N GLU A 197 8.16 9.76 -4.11
CA GLU A 197 8.18 11.03 -4.83
C GLU A 197 6.82 11.38 -5.47
N PRO A 198 5.74 11.50 -4.70
CA PRO A 198 4.38 11.67 -5.24
C PRO A 198 4.18 12.95 -6.06
N THR A 199 5.07 13.94 -5.94
CA THR A 199 4.99 15.23 -6.66
C THR A 199 5.59 15.19 -8.06
N ARG A 200 6.38 14.15 -8.43
CA ARG A 200 7.05 14.04 -9.73
C ARG A 200 6.18 13.43 -10.83
N ARG A 201 4.95 13.09 -10.55
CA ARG A 201 4.05 12.37 -11.48
C ARG A 201 2.75 13.11 -11.72
N SER A 202 2.15 12.86 -12.90
CA SER A 202 0.75 13.16 -13.19
C SER A 202 0.04 11.89 -13.66
N TYR A 203 -1.19 11.68 -13.22
CA TYR A 203 -2.01 10.58 -13.73
C TYR A 203 -2.61 10.93 -15.08
N ILE A 204 -2.66 9.93 -15.97
CA ILE A 204 -3.32 10.03 -17.27
C ILE A 204 -4.63 9.25 -17.16
N SER A 205 -5.75 9.97 -17.19
CA SER A 205 -7.11 9.41 -17.19
C SER A 205 -7.49 8.82 -18.55
#